data_f0574089f6e67807fff9a0226871b3b7
#
_entry.id   f0574089f6e67807fff9a0226871b3b7
#
_cell.length_a   1.000
_cell.length_b   1.000
_cell.length_c   1.000
_cell.angle_alpha   90.00
_cell.angle_beta   90.00
_cell.angle_gamma   90.00
#
_symmetry.space_group_name_H-M   'P 1'
#
loop_
_entity.id
_entity.type
_entity.pdbx_description
1 polymer ?
#
loop_
_entity_poly.entity_id
_entity_poly.type
_entity_poly.pdbx_seq_one_letter_code
_entity_poly.pdbx_strand_id
1 'polypeptide(L)'
;MQSKIIEKYFFFGLLSATIVFVFLIFRPFWIVLMLGASFSIVLYPVYKWLKKSHMPNWSASLLTLFFFIIVLCVPLFGIGSIVFNQSQNLYHSVAGTGNVTPFLTSLGNKINHIMPSGVLFDINEKISTFISFVTNNIAIIFSTTLSALFSFVLLLLTIFYFLKDGEGWRETLLSLSPLSSSADEKILAKLSQTINGVLKGYILIAFIQGTLMGIGLTIFHVPNPAIWAVVAGIAATIPPLGTAVVSVPAVIFLFATGHTGLAIGFLVWAVLIVGAGDNFLNPYIVGHKIDIPPFLILFAVLGGISLLGPVGILIGPLTVSLLYTLVEIYQKEFK
;
A
#
# COMPACT_ATOMS: atom_id res chain seq x y z
N MET A 1 0.63 54.70 -16.69
CA MET A 1 0.95 53.83 -15.53
C MET A 1 -0.19 52.88 -15.13
N GLN A 2 -1.44 53.37 -15.07
CA GLN A 2 -2.60 52.52 -14.71
C GLN A 2 -2.83 51.30 -15.64
N SER A 3 -2.63 51.43 -16.96
CA SER A 3 -2.79 50.33 -17.92
C SER A 3 -1.89 49.11 -17.58
N LYS A 4 -0.59 49.34 -17.31
CA LYS A 4 0.35 48.25 -16.93
C LYS A 4 0.00 47.55 -15.60
N ILE A 5 -0.63 48.26 -14.70
CA ILE A 5 -1.10 47.69 -13.42
C ILE A 5 -2.30 46.77 -13.68
N ILE A 6 -3.24 47.20 -14.49
CA ILE A 6 -4.41 46.42 -14.89
C ILE A 6 -3.99 45.15 -15.65
N GLU A 7 -3.05 45.28 -16.63
CA GLU A 7 -2.49 44.14 -17.37
C GLU A 7 -1.84 43.12 -16.44
N LYS A 8 -1.08 43.60 -15.44
CA LYS A 8 -0.43 42.74 -14.44
C LYS A 8 -1.43 41.96 -13.59
N TYR A 9 -2.46 42.63 -13.07
CA TYR A 9 -3.49 41.94 -12.26
C TYR A 9 -4.34 40.99 -13.11
N PHE A 10 -4.67 41.37 -14.34
CA PHE A 10 -5.37 40.49 -15.27
C PHE A 10 -4.55 39.24 -15.60
N PHE A 11 -3.25 39.41 -15.87
CA PHE A 11 -2.32 38.29 -16.12
C PHE A 11 -2.24 37.33 -14.89
N PHE A 12 -2.08 37.87 -13.68
CA PHE A 12 -2.06 37.04 -12.47
C PHE A 12 -3.41 36.37 -12.20
N GLY A 13 -4.51 37.03 -12.47
CA GLY A 13 -5.85 36.43 -12.41
C GLY A 13 -6.01 35.28 -13.38
N LEU A 14 -5.61 35.48 -14.64
CA LEU A 14 -5.64 34.43 -15.66
C LEU A 14 -4.72 33.26 -15.32
N LEU A 15 -3.48 33.57 -14.89
CA LEU A 15 -2.50 32.56 -14.46
C LEU A 15 -3.06 31.72 -13.29
N SER A 16 -3.62 32.36 -12.26
CA SER A 16 -4.20 31.68 -11.12
C SER A 16 -5.38 30.80 -11.52
N ALA A 17 -6.29 31.32 -12.36
CA ALA A 17 -7.41 30.56 -12.88
C ALA A 17 -6.93 29.33 -13.69
N THR A 18 -5.92 29.51 -14.53
CA THR A 18 -5.34 28.40 -15.32
C THR A 18 -4.69 27.35 -14.42
N ILE A 19 -3.95 27.75 -13.38
CA ILE A 19 -3.34 26.83 -12.41
C ILE A 19 -4.43 26.02 -11.69
N VAL A 20 -5.49 26.68 -11.19
CA VAL A 20 -6.62 25.99 -10.56
C VAL A 20 -7.29 25.01 -11.51
N PHE A 21 -7.49 25.40 -12.78
CA PHE A 21 -8.12 24.53 -13.76
C PHE A 21 -7.26 23.33 -14.12
N VAL A 22 -5.95 23.52 -14.27
CA VAL A 22 -4.98 22.42 -14.45
C VAL A 22 -5.03 21.48 -13.25
N PHE A 23 -5.04 22.03 -12.02
CA PHE A 23 -5.15 21.22 -10.80
C PHE A 23 -6.41 20.35 -10.78
N LEU A 24 -7.55 20.90 -11.19
CA LEU A 24 -8.82 20.15 -11.27
C LEU A 24 -8.78 19.05 -12.35
N ILE A 25 -8.19 19.33 -13.51
CA ILE A 25 -8.03 18.34 -14.60
C ILE A 25 -7.15 17.17 -14.16
N PHE A 26 -6.07 17.44 -13.42
CA PHE A 26 -5.16 16.40 -12.95
C PHE A 26 -5.67 15.65 -11.72
N ARG A 27 -6.72 16.13 -11.07
CA ARG A 27 -7.28 15.53 -9.83
C ARG A 27 -7.46 14.01 -9.90
N PRO A 28 -8.06 13.39 -10.93
CA PRO A 28 -8.23 11.93 -11.02
C PRO A 28 -6.92 11.17 -11.15
N PHE A 29 -5.84 11.83 -11.58
CA PHE A 29 -4.54 11.21 -11.84
C PHE A 29 -3.51 11.45 -10.74
N TRP A 30 -3.83 12.23 -9.69
CA TRP A 30 -2.89 12.55 -8.62
C TRP A 30 -2.25 11.32 -7.98
N ILE A 31 -3.06 10.29 -7.70
CA ILE A 31 -2.60 9.04 -7.10
C ILE A 31 -1.57 8.37 -8.02
N VAL A 32 -1.87 8.27 -9.31
CA VAL A 32 -0.99 7.66 -10.30
C VAL A 32 0.31 8.44 -10.45
N LEU A 33 0.24 9.77 -10.50
CA LEU A 33 1.41 10.64 -10.61
C LEU A 33 2.31 10.53 -9.38
N MET A 34 1.73 10.58 -8.17
CA MET A 34 2.48 10.46 -6.92
C MET A 34 3.14 9.09 -6.76
N LEU A 35 2.41 8.01 -7.08
CA LEU A 35 2.98 6.66 -7.07
C LEU A 35 4.07 6.51 -8.12
N GLY A 36 3.83 7.01 -9.34
CA GLY A 36 4.81 6.96 -10.43
C GLY A 36 6.09 7.68 -10.08
N ALA A 37 5.99 8.90 -9.52
CA ALA A 37 7.14 9.65 -9.02
C ALA A 37 7.87 8.87 -7.90
N SER A 38 7.13 8.30 -6.96
CA SER A 38 7.69 7.55 -5.85
C SER A 38 8.40 6.28 -6.31
N PHE A 39 7.80 5.49 -7.19
CA PHE A 39 8.44 4.31 -7.76
C PHE A 39 9.64 4.66 -8.64
N SER A 40 9.60 5.76 -9.40
CA SER A 40 10.74 6.19 -10.20
C SER A 40 11.96 6.52 -9.32
N ILE A 41 11.77 7.14 -8.15
CA ILE A 41 12.83 7.42 -7.19
C ILE A 41 13.42 6.12 -6.63
N VAL A 42 12.58 5.13 -6.30
CA VAL A 42 13.03 3.83 -5.79
C VAL A 42 13.77 3.03 -6.85
N LEU A 43 13.33 3.12 -8.11
CA LEU A 43 13.92 2.42 -9.26
C LEU A 43 15.13 3.15 -9.85
N TYR A 44 15.35 4.41 -9.48
CA TYR A 44 16.46 5.23 -10.01
C TYR A 44 17.84 4.58 -9.91
N PRO A 45 18.21 3.85 -8.83
CA PRO A 45 19.48 3.14 -8.77
C PRO A 45 19.64 2.08 -9.88
N VAL A 46 18.56 1.36 -10.22
CA VAL A 46 18.54 0.36 -11.31
C VAL A 46 18.73 1.05 -12.66
N TYR A 47 17.96 2.12 -12.88
CA TYR A 47 18.10 2.96 -14.08
C TYR A 47 19.52 3.50 -14.23
N LYS A 48 20.11 4.06 -13.17
CA LYS A 48 21.49 4.59 -13.18
C LYS A 48 22.52 3.51 -13.45
N TRP A 49 22.32 2.30 -12.96
CA TRP A 49 23.19 1.16 -13.24
C TRP A 49 23.15 0.78 -14.73
N LEU A 50 21.96 0.73 -15.34
CA LEU A 50 21.78 0.49 -16.78
C LEU A 50 22.39 1.61 -17.63
N LYS A 51 22.21 2.88 -17.22
CA LYS A 51 22.79 4.03 -17.89
C LYS A 51 24.32 4.02 -17.92
N LYS A 52 24.97 3.46 -16.88
CA LYS A 52 26.43 3.26 -16.87
C LYS A 52 26.93 2.35 -18.00
N SER A 53 26.09 1.50 -18.56
CA SER A 53 26.39 0.63 -19.71
C SER A 53 26.21 1.35 -21.06
N HIS A 54 26.30 2.70 -21.09
CA HIS A 54 26.20 3.55 -22.28
C HIS A 54 24.85 3.45 -23.02
N MET A 55 23.78 3.01 -22.34
CA MET A 55 22.46 2.93 -22.93
C MET A 55 21.81 4.32 -23.02
N PRO A 56 21.06 4.62 -24.09
CA PRO A 56 20.28 5.84 -24.18
C PRO A 56 19.16 5.86 -23.11
N ASN A 57 18.74 7.06 -22.69
CA ASN A 57 17.81 7.23 -21.58
C ASN A 57 16.51 6.43 -21.75
N TRP A 58 15.97 6.39 -22.98
CA TRP A 58 14.71 5.70 -23.26
C TRP A 58 14.81 4.17 -23.06
N SER A 59 15.92 3.54 -23.50
CA SER A 59 16.10 2.09 -23.36
C SER A 59 16.42 1.69 -21.92
N ALA A 60 17.22 2.48 -21.19
CA ALA A 60 17.47 2.28 -19.79
C ALA A 60 16.17 2.39 -18.97
N SER A 61 15.31 3.36 -19.27
CA SER A 61 13.99 3.51 -18.64
C SER A 61 13.07 2.34 -18.94
N LEU A 62 13.03 1.88 -20.19
CA LEU A 62 12.19 0.76 -20.62
C LEU A 62 12.63 -0.55 -19.97
N LEU A 63 13.93 -0.83 -19.87
CA LEU A 63 14.44 -2.01 -19.18
C LEU A 63 14.19 -1.94 -17.67
N THR A 64 14.32 -0.77 -17.06
CA THR A 64 13.98 -0.57 -15.64
C THR A 64 12.50 -0.81 -15.40
N LEU A 65 11.64 -0.35 -16.30
CA LEU A 65 10.20 -0.59 -16.25
C LEU A 65 9.87 -2.07 -16.40
N PHE A 66 10.52 -2.77 -17.33
CA PHE A 66 10.36 -4.20 -17.50
C PHE A 66 10.79 -4.99 -16.26
N PHE A 67 11.91 -4.60 -15.65
CA PHE A 67 12.34 -5.13 -14.36
C PHE A 67 11.28 -4.91 -13.27
N PHE A 68 10.71 -3.70 -13.18
CA PHE A 68 9.64 -3.38 -12.23
C PHE A 68 8.40 -4.27 -12.44
N ILE A 69 7.98 -4.45 -13.70
CA ILE A 69 6.84 -5.31 -14.04
C ILE A 69 7.12 -6.76 -13.58
N ILE A 70 8.30 -7.29 -13.85
CA ILE A 70 8.67 -8.64 -13.43
C ILE A 70 8.64 -8.75 -11.90
N VAL A 71 9.31 -7.83 -11.21
CA VAL A 71 9.39 -7.84 -9.72
C VAL A 71 8.03 -7.69 -9.07
N LEU A 72 7.11 -6.95 -9.70
CA LEU A 72 5.74 -6.78 -9.20
C LEU A 72 4.83 -7.93 -9.61
N CYS A 73 4.81 -8.28 -10.90
CA CYS A 73 3.84 -9.23 -11.45
C CYS A 73 4.14 -10.68 -11.10
N VAL A 74 5.43 -11.09 -11.06
CA VAL A 74 5.77 -12.50 -10.77
C VAL A 74 5.29 -12.94 -9.39
N PRO A 75 5.56 -12.20 -8.28
CA PRO A 75 5.00 -12.54 -6.98
C PRO A 75 3.47 -12.47 -6.96
N LEU A 76 2.87 -11.43 -7.58
CA LEU A 76 1.42 -11.28 -7.62
C LEU A 76 0.74 -12.43 -8.37
N PHE A 77 1.28 -12.88 -9.49
CA PHE A 77 0.77 -14.06 -10.21
C PHE A 77 0.96 -15.35 -9.41
N GLY A 78 2.12 -15.53 -8.76
CA GLY A 78 2.38 -16.67 -7.89
C GLY A 78 1.36 -16.75 -6.74
N ILE A 79 1.19 -15.65 -6.03
CA ILE A 79 0.20 -15.52 -4.96
C ILE A 79 -1.22 -15.68 -5.51
N GLY A 80 -1.54 -14.99 -6.61
CA GLY A 80 -2.84 -15.05 -7.26
C GLY A 80 -3.24 -16.47 -7.66
N SER A 81 -2.32 -17.27 -8.21
CA SER A 81 -2.57 -18.66 -8.57
C SER A 81 -2.87 -19.53 -7.34
N ILE A 82 -2.12 -19.35 -6.25
CA ILE A 82 -2.36 -20.07 -4.98
C ILE A 82 -3.71 -19.68 -4.39
N VAL A 83 -4.00 -18.38 -4.32
CA VAL A 83 -5.29 -17.85 -3.84
C VAL A 83 -6.44 -18.38 -4.70
N PHE A 84 -6.29 -18.36 -6.03
CA PHE A 84 -7.31 -18.88 -6.96
C PHE A 84 -7.58 -20.37 -6.74
N ASN A 85 -6.54 -21.20 -6.67
CA ASN A 85 -6.69 -22.64 -6.43
C ASN A 85 -7.32 -22.91 -5.05
N GLN A 86 -6.92 -22.21 -4.01
CA GLN A 86 -7.50 -22.36 -2.69
C GLN A 86 -8.96 -21.88 -2.65
N SER A 87 -9.28 -20.80 -3.37
CA SER A 87 -10.66 -20.29 -3.48
C SER A 87 -11.55 -21.24 -4.26
N GLN A 88 -11.04 -21.90 -5.32
CA GLN A 88 -11.77 -22.93 -6.05
C GLN A 88 -12.06 -24.16 -5.15
N ASN A 89 -11.09 -24.60 -4.37
CA ASN A 89 -11.29 -25.69 -3.42
C ASN A 89 -12.37 -25.36 -2.38
N LEU A 90 -12.38 -24.13 -1.88
CA LEU A 90 -13.45 -23.64 -1.01
C LEU A 90 -14.79 -23.58 -1.72
N TYR A 91 -14.84 -23.07 -2.95
CA TYR A 91 -16.06 -23.01 -3.74
C TYR A 91 -16.63 -24.40 -4.02
N HIS A 92 -15.80 -25.37 -4.44
CA HIS A 92 -16.23 -26.75 -4.67
C HIS A 92 -16.68 -27.43 -3.38
N SER A 93 -16.06 -27.12 -2.25
CA SER A 93 -16.47 -27.64 -0.94
C SER A 93 -17.81 -27.07 -0.47
N VAL A 94 -18.13 -25.85 -0.84
CA VAL A 94 -19.36 -25.15 -0.44
C VAL A 94 -20.49 -25.35 -1.47
N ALA A 95 -20.20 -25.21 -2.76
CA ALA A 95 -21.20 -25.24 -3.81
C ALA A 95 -21.47 -26.65 -4.39
N GLY A 96 -20.45 -27.53 -4.35
CA GLY A 96 -20.52 -28.86 -5.01
C GLY A 96 -21.34 -29.89 -4.24
N THR A 97 -21.62 -29.73 -2.98
CA THR A 97 -22.33 -30.73 -2.16
C THR A 97 -23.67 -30.26 -1.62
N GLY A 98 -24.07 -28.99 -1.86
CA GLY A 98 -25.31 -28.43 -1.27
C GLY A 98 -25.33 -28.44 0.28
N ASN A 99 -24.32 -29.03 0.87
CA ASN A 99 -24.12 -29.06 2.31
C ASN A 99 -22.92 -28.18 2.65
N VAL A 100 -23.18 -27.17 3.45
CA VAL A 100 -22.14 -26.40 4.17
C VAL A 100 -21.21 -27.40 4.82
N THR A 101 -19.90 -27.28 4.59
CA THR A 101 -18.94 -28.22 5.17
C THR A 101 -19.26 -28.50 6.64
N PRO A 102 -19.06 -29.71 7.14
CA PRO A 102 -19.29 -30.04 8.57
C PRO A 102 -18.64 -29.05 9.54
N PHE A 103 -17.59 -28.38 9.07
CA PHE A 103 -16.90 -27.30 9.74
C PHE A 103 -17.79 -26.04 9.94
N LEU A 104 -18.43 -25.55 8.87
CA LEU A 104 -19.25 -24.32 8.94
C LEU A 104 -20.54 -24.58 9.76
N THR A 105 -21.10 -25.79 9.67
CA THR A 105 -22.23 -26.17 10.54
C THR A 105 -21.82 -26.34 11.98
N SER A 106 -20.63 -26.88 12.26
CA SER A 106 -20.12 -26.99 13.62
C SER A 106 -19.77 -25.62 14.23
N LEU A 107 -19.25 -24.71 13.42
CA LEU A 107 -19.03 -23.30 13.81
C LEU A 107 -20.37 -22.60 14.10
N GLY A 108 -21.35 -22.72 13.22
CA GLY A 108 -22.67 -22.13 13.41
C GLY A 108 -23.33 -22.63 14.67
N ASN A 109 -23.29 -23.93 14.92
CA ASN A 109 -23.83 -24.53 16.13
C ASN A 109 -23.08 -24.10 17.39
N LYS A 110 -21.74 -23.98 17.37
CA LYS A 110 -20.95 -23.48 18.52
C LYS A 110 -21.19 -21.99 18.76
N ILE A 111 -21.27 -21.17 17.72
CA ILE A 111 -21.58 -19.75 17.84
C ILE A 111 -22.99 -19.57 18.41
N ASN A 112 -23.97 -20.32 17.92
CA ASN A 112 -25.34 -20.28 18.43
C ASN A 112 -25.47 -20.77 19.88
N HIS A 113 -24.54 -21.64 20.33
CA HIS A 113 -24.49 -22.07 21.73
C HIS A 113 -23.92 -21.00 22.69
N ILE A 114 -23.12 -20.07 22.18
CA ILE A 114 -22.47 -18.99 22.96
C ILE A 114 -23.34 -17.72 22.95
N MET A 115 -24.22 -17.58 21.93
CA MET A 115 -25.10 -16.41 21.82
C MET A 115 -26.31 -16.49 22.78
N PRO A 116 -26.78 -15.32 23.24
CA PRO A 116 -28.00 -15.25 24.05
C PRO A 116 -29.18 -15.83 23.27
N SER A 117 -30.08 -16.51 23.99
CA SER A 117 -31.29 -17.12 23.45
C SER A 117 -32.13 -16.11 22.66
N GLY A 118 -32.20 -16.31 21.33
CA GLY A 118 -32.98 -15.46 20.42
C GLY A 118 -32.20 -14.93 19.20
N VAL A 119 -30.88 -15.08 19.14
CA VAL A 119 -30.07 -14.69 17.98
C VAL A 119 -29.51 -15.95 17.33
N LEU A 120 -30.11 -16.35 16.18
CA LEU A 120 -29.59 -17.46 15.37
C LEU A 120 -28.63 -16.88 14.31
N PHE A 121 -27.38 -17.33 14.33
CA PHE A 121 -26.40 -16.99 13.31
C PHE A 121 -26.45 -18.05 12.18
N ASP A 122 -27.15 -17.72 11.09
CA ASP A 122 -27.22 -18.60 9.92
C ASP A 122 -26.06 -18.32 8.96
N ILE A 123 -25.05 -19.18 9.03
CA ILE A 123 -23.88 -19.12 8.15
C ILE A 123 -24.27 -19.29 6.66
N ASN A 124 -25.28 -20.12 6.37
CA ASN A 124 -25.75 -20.36 5.00
C ASN A 124 -26.35 -19.09 4.41
N GLU A 125 -27.12 -18.34 5.18
CA GLU A 125 -27.66 -17.04 4.78
C GLU A 125 -26.55 -16.05 4.46
N LYS A 126 -25.49 -15.99 5.25
CA LYS A 126 -24.35 -15.10 5.01
C LYS A 126 -23.54 -15.48 3.79
N ILE A 127 -23.34 -16.77 3.55
CA ILE A 127 -22.67 -17.27 2.34
C ILE A 127 -23.51 -17.00 1.10
N SER A 128 -24.83 -17.28 1.13
CA SER A 128 -25.69 -16.98 -0.01
C SER A 128 -25.79 -15.48 -0.28
N THR A 129 -25.80 -14.65 0.76
CA THR A 129 -25.71 -13.18 0.63
C THR A 129 -24.41 -12.76 -0.03
N PHE A 130 -23.28 -13.34 0.37
CA PHE A 130 -21.97 -13.06 -0.25
C PHE A 130 -21.93 -13.50 -1.72
N ILE A 131 -22.42 -14.70 -2.04
CA ILE A 131 -22.50 -15.19 -3.43
C ILE A 131 -23.40 -14.26 -4.25
N SER A 132 -24.55 -13.88 -3.72
CA SER A 132 -25.48 -12.96 -4.37
C SER A 132 -24.85 -11.57 -4.56
N PHE A 133 -24.10 -11.08 -3.57
CA PHE A 133 -23.34 -9.83 -3.68
C PHE A 133 -22.33 -9.90 -4.84
N VAL A 134 -21.53 -10.96 -4.93
CA VAL A 134 -20.56 -11.15 -6.01
C VAL A 134 -21.26 -11.23 -7.36
N THR A 135 -22.32 -12.05 -7.46
CA THR A 135 -23.06 -12.24 -8.71
C THR A 135 -23.73 -10.96 -9.19
N ASN A 136 -24.36 -10.22 -8.29
CA ASN A 136 -25.08 -8.97 -8.60
C ASN A 136 -24.11 -7.81 -8.90
N ASN A 137 -22.85 -7.92 -8.49
CA ASN A 137 -21.84 -6.86 -8.70
C ASN A 137 -20.81 -7.19 -9.79
N ILE A 138 -21.05 -8.22 -10.64
CA ILE A 138 -20.13 -8.60 -11.73
C ILE A 138 -19.79 -7.40 -12.63
N ALA A 139 -20.76 -6.56 -12.99
CA ALA A 139 -20.52 -5.36 -13.81
C ALA A 139 -19.62 -4.35 -13.10
N ILE A 140 -19.78 -4.18 -11.78
CA ILE A 140 -18.96 -3.30 -10.95
C ILE A 140 -17.54 -3.87 -10.85
N ILE A 141 -17.41 -5.18 -10.62
CA ILE A 141 -16.11 -5.87 -10.57
C ILE A 141 -15.37 -5.70 -11.90
N PHE A 142 -16.07 -5.91 -13.02
CA PHE A 142 -15.49 -5.75 -14.35
C PHE A 142 -15.05 -4.30 -14.62
N SER A 143 -15.89 -3.31 -14.35
CA SER A 143 -15.55 -1.89 -14.55
C SER A 143 -14.41 -1.43 -13.64
N THR A 144 -14.37 -1.91 -12.40
CA THR A 144 -13.28 -1.63 -11.45
C THR A 144 -11.98 -2.25 -11.94
N THR A 145 -12.00 -3.48 -12.47
CA THR A 145 -10.81 -4.14 -13.03
C THR A 145 -10.28 -3.39 -14.25
N LEU A 146 -11.17 -2.94 -15.14
CA LEU A 146 -10.77 -2.16 -16.32
C LEU A 146 -10.17 -0.81 -15.91
N SER A 147 -10.76 -0.13 -14.94
CA SER A 147 -10.23 1.13 -14.39
C SER A 147 -8.87 0.92 -13.70
N ALA A 148 -8.69 -0.17 -12.98
CA ALA A 148 -7.41 -0.54 -12.37
C ALA A 148 -6.35 -0.81 -13.43
N LEU A 149 -6.68 -1.53 -14.50
CA LEU A 149 -5.78 -1.80 -15.61
C LEU A 149 -5.35 -0.48 -16.31
N PHE A 150 -6.31 0.40 -16.58
CA PHE A 150 -6.03 1.71 -17.15
C PHE A 150 -5.09 2.53 -16.25
N SER A 151 -5.38 2.58 -14.94
CA SER A 151 -4.54 3.27 -13.95
C SER A 151 -3.15 2.65 -13.86
N PHE A 152 -3.04 1.32 -14.00
CA PHE A 152 -1.75 0.62 -14.02
C PHE A 152 -0.93 1.00 -15.27
N VAL A 153 -1.55 1.05 -16.44
CA VAL A 153 -0.88 1.51 -17.68
C VAL A 153 -0.39 2.95 -17.52
N LEU A 154 -1.23 3.85 -16.99
CA LEU A 154 -0.84 5.22 -16.70
C LEU A 154 0.32 5.30 -15.68
N LEU A 155 0.31 4.44 -14.67
CA LEU A 155 1.40 4.32 -13.70
C LEU A 155 2.72 3.95 -14.39
N LEU A 156 2.69 2.94 -15.26
CA LEU A 156 3.87 2.52 -16.02
C LEU A 156 4.40 3.65 -16.92
N LEU A 157 3.51 4.35 -17.62
CA LEU A 157 3.87 5.53 -18.41
C LEU A 157 4.49 6.62 -17.55
N THR A 158 3.92 6.90 -16.40
CA THR A 158 4.43 7.89 -15.45
C THR A 158 5.83 7.53 -14.96
N ILE A 159 6.05 6.28 -14.54
CA ILE A 159 7.38 5.78 -14.13
C ILE A 159 8.38 5.94 -15.29
N PHE A 160 7.98 5.54 -16.51
CA PHE A 160 8.84 5.65 -17.70
C PHE A 160 9.29 7.08 -17.95
N TYR A 161 8.37 8.04 -17.96
CA TYR A 161 8.71 9.45 -18.24
C TYR A 161 9.51 10.08 -17.10
N PHE A 162 9.20 9.78 -15.84
CA PHE A 162 9.99 10.27 -14.71
C PHE A 162 11.41 9.69 -14.68
N LEU A 163 11.63 8.45 -15.12
CA LEU A 163 12.98 7.89 -15.26
C LEU A 163 13.71 8.48 -16.47
N LYS A 164 13.04 8.59 -17.61
CA LYS A 164 13.64 9.06 -18.88
C LYS A 164 14.05 10.52 -18.81
N ASP A 165 13.15 11.37 -18.32
CA ASP A 165 13.26 12.84 -18.36
C ASP A 165 13.50 13.44 -16.96
N GLY A 166 13.78 12.61 -15.95
CA GLY A 166 13.85 13.02 -14.53
C GLY A 166 14.92 14.05 -14.23
N GLU A 167 16.06 14.02 -14.93
CA GLU A 167 17.11 15.03 -14.80
C GLU A 167 16.61 16.41 -15.28
N GLY A 168 15.92 16.48 -16.41
CA GLY A 168 15.32 17.72 -16.93
C GLY A 168 14.19 18.25 -16.05
N TRP A 169 13.34 17.37 -15.51
CA TRP A 169 12.32 17.76 -14.55
C TRP A 169 12.91 18.35 -13.26
N ARG A 170 13.99 17.76 -12.76
CA ARG A 170 14.70 18.29 -11.58
C ARG A 170 15.23 19.70 -11.85
N GLU A 171 15.92 19.92 -12.97
CA GLU A 171 16.44 21.22 -13.35
C GLU A 171 15.33 22.27 -13.53
N THR A 172 14.22 21.89 -14.16
CA THR A 172 13.05 22.78 -14.31
C THR A 172 12.45 23.17 -12.97
N LEU A 173 12.27 22.20 -12.06
CA LEU A 173 11.75 22.48 -10.71
C LEU A 173 12.67 23.42 -9.93
N LEU A 174 13.98 23.20 -10.00
CA LEU A 174 14.97 24.08 -9.35
C LEU A 174 14.96 25.50 -9.94
N SER A 175 14.79 25.62 -11.25
CA SER A 175 14.75 26.94 -11.92
C SER A 175 13.47 27.74 -11.61
N LEU A 176 12.38 27.07 -11.27
CA LEU A 176 11.10 27.70 -10.89
C LEU A 176 11.02 28.03 -9.39
N SER A 177 11.89 27.43 -8.59
CA SER A 177 11.90 27.64 -7.14
C SER A 177 12.48 29.03 -6.79
N PRO A 178 11.83 29.80 -5.91
CA PRO A 178 12.39 31.05 -5.40
C PRO A 178 13.36 30.83 -4.23
N LEU A 179 13.64 29.58 -3.84
CA LEU A 179 14.48 29.26 -2.70
C LEU A 179 15.97 29.24 -3.08
N SER A 180 16.84 29.20 -2.07
CA SER A 180 18.26 28.97 -2.31
C SER A 180 18.50 27.55 -2.87
N SER A 181 19.51 27.39 -3.73
CA SER A 181 19.86 26.08 -4.29
C SER A 181 20.14 25.02 -3.21
N SER A 182 20.69 25.46 -2.05
CA SER A 182 20.95 24.59 -0.90
C SER A 182 19.65 24.11 -0.23
N ALA A 183 18.62 24.97 -0.11
CA ALA A 183 17.31 24.63 0.43
C ALA A 183 16.58 23.65 -0.49
N ASP A 184 16.57 23.92 -1.80
CA ASP A 184 15.97 23.08 -2.80
C ASP A 184 16.58 21.66 -2.82
N GLU A 185 17.91 21.58 -2.80
CA GLU A 185 18.60 20.28 -2.75
C GLU A 185 18.27 19.50 -1.47
N LYS A 186 18.17 20.21 -0.34
CA LYS A 186 17.77 19.61 0.93
C LYS A 186 16.35 19.05 0.91
N ILE A 187 15.40 19.79 0.33
CA ILE A 187 14.01 19.33 0.14
C ILE A 187 13.99 18.08 -0.72
N LEU A 188 14.61 18.10 -1.91
CA LEU A 188 14.63 16.99 -2.83
C LEU A 188 15.32 15.74 -2.24
N ALA A 189 16.44 15.93 -1.54
CA ALA A 189 17.14 14.85 -0.86
C ALA A 189 16.28 14.22 0.25
N LYS A 190 15.62 15.05 1.07
CA LYS A 190 14.74 14.56 2.14
C LYS A 190 13.51 13.83 1.60
N LEU A 191 12.87 14.36 0.55
CA LEU A 191 11.77 13.68 -0.13
C LEU A 191 12.20 12.32 -0.68
N SER A 192 13.32 12.28 -1.41
CA SER A 192 13.87 11.04 -1.95
C SER A 192 14.21 10.03 -0.85
N GLN A 193 14.82 10.49 0.25
CA GLN A 193 15.15 9.66 1.39
C GLN A 193 13.88 9.08 2.04
N THR A 194 12.86 9.91 2.25
CA THR A 194 11.60 9.49 2.87
C THR A 194 10.86 8.50 1.98
N ILE A 195 10.74 8.77 0.67
CA ILE A 195 10.12 7.85 -0.28
C ILE A 195 10.82 6.50 -0.29
N ASN A 196 12.16 6.49 -0.40
CA ASN A 196 12.94 5.26 -0.37
C ASN A 196 12.78 4.52 0.97
N GLY A 197 12.79 5.23 2.10
CA GLY A 197 12.61 4.65 3.42
C GLY A 197 11.23 4.01 3.58
N VAL A 198 10.18 4.73 3.26
CA VAL A 198 8.80 4.28 3.40
C VAL A 198 8.49 3.12 2.45
N LEU A 199 8.75 3.27 1.14
CA LEU A 199 8.42 2.21 0.16
C LEU A 199 9.22 0.94 0.40
N LYS A 200 10.54 1.05 0.51
CA LYS A 200 11.39 -0.13 0.76
C LYS A 200 11.08 -0.75 2.12
N GLY A 201 10.82 0.08 3.12
CA GLY A 201 10.45 -0.37 4.45
C GLY A 201 9.14 -1.17 4.42
N TYR A 202 8.10 -0.65 3.83
CA TYR A 202 6.80 -1.33 3.77
C TYR A 202 6.85 -2.62 2.94
N ILE A 203 7.54 -2.62 1.80
CA ILE A 203 7.72 -3.85 1.01
C ILE A 203 8.45 -4.92 1.82
N LEU A 204 9.52 -4.54 2.50
CA LEU A 204 10.31 -5.48 3.30
C LEU A 204 9.53 -6.00 4.51
N ILE A 205 8.82 -5.12 5.23
CA ILE A 205 7.96 -5.49 6.35
C ILE A 205 6.85 -6.44 5.88
N ALA A 206 6.14 -6.09 4.81
CA ALA A 206 5.08 -6.92 4.25
C ALA A 206 5.58 -8.32 3.89
N PHE A 207 6.76 -8.42 3.26
CA PHE A 207 7.36 -9.69 2.87
C PHE A 207 7.77 -10.53 4.08
N ILE A 208 8.50 -9.94 5.04
CA ILE A 208 8.96 -10.65 6.24
C ILE A 208 7.77 -11.10 7.07
N GLN A 209 6.84 -10.21 7.36
CA GLN A 209 5.68 -10.50 8.22
C GLN A 209 4.71 -11.47 7.57
N GLY A 210 4.45 -11.31 6.27
CA GLY A 210 3.66 -12.27 5.51
C GLY A 210 4.28 -13.66 5.52
N THR A 211 5.59 -13.76 5.32
CA THR A 211 6.31 -15.03 5.37
C THR A 211 6.26 -15.67 6.76
N LEU A 212 6.57 -14.91 7.82
CA LEU A 212 6.54 -15.42 9.19
C LEU A 212 5.12 -15.87 9.60
N MET A 213 4.10 -15.11 9.20
CA MET A 213 2.70 -15.48 9.43
C MET A 213 2.33 -16.74 8.66
N GLY A 214 2.71 -16.84 7.38
CA GLY A 214 2.44 -18.02 6.54
C GLY A 214 3.08 -19.29 7.08
N ILE A 215 4.32 -19.21 7.57
CA ILE A 215 5.01 -20.33 8.24
C ILE A 215 4.22 -20.73 9.49
N GLY A 216 3.86 -19.79 10.35
CA GLY A 216 3.07 -20.08 11.54
C GLY A 216 1.73 -20.73 11.23
N LEU A 217 0.96 -20.16 10.31
CA LEU A 217 -0.32 -20.71 9.88
C LEU A 217 -0.19 -22.15 9.34
N THR A 218 0.91 -22.43 8.65
CA THR A 218 1.19 -23.79 8.12
C THR A 218 1.55 -24.77 9.24
N ILE A 219 2.44 -24.39 10.17
CA ILE A 219 2.86 -25.22 11.31
C ILE A 219 1.66 -25.58 12.20
N PHE A 220 0.78 -24.60 12.44
CA PHE A 220 -0.38 -24.80 13.31
C PHE A 220 -1.65 -25.25 12.56
N HIS A 221 -1.50 -25.73 11.33
CA HIS A 221 -2.56 -26.34 10.50
C HIS A 221 -3.80 -25.46 10.28
N VAL A 222 -3.61 -24.14 10.19
CA VAL A 222 -4.69 -23.24 9.80
C VAL A 222 -4.96 -23.39 8.31
N PRO A 223 -6.22 -23.59 7.87
CA PRO A 223 -6.54 -23.78 6.48
C PRO A 223 -6.20 -22.54 5.62
N ASN A 224 -5.78 -22.78 4.38
CA ASN A 224 -5.44 -21.75 3.40
C ASN A 224 -4.36 -20.74 3.89
N PRO A 225 -3.22 -21.22 4.41
CA PRO A 225 -2.22 -20.37 5.04
C PRO A 225 -1.65 -19.30 4.09
N ALA A 226 -1.55 -19.60 2.79
CA ALA A 226 -1.00 -18.66 1.82
C ALA A 226 -1.89 -17.42 1.61
N ILE A 227 -3.22 -17.57 1.57
CA ILE A 227 -4.14 -16.43 1.49
C ILE A 227 -3.95 -15.52 2.70
N TRP A 228 -3.99 -16.11 3.89
CA TRP A 228 -3.87 -15.37 5.13
C TRP A 228 -2.48 -14.76 5.33
N ALA A 229 -1.41 -15.40 4.82
CA ALA A 229 -0.07 -14.85 4.82
C ALA A 229 0.01 -13.54 4.00
N VAL A 230 -0.64 -13.51 2.83
CA VAL A 230 -0.70 -12.31 2.00
C VAL A 230 -1.50 -11.20 2.67
N VAL A 231 -2.66 -11.54 3.22
CA VAL A 231 -3.49 -10.58 3.97
C VAL A 231 -2.71 -10.02 5.16
N ALA A 232 -1.98 -10.87 5.90
CA ALA A 232 -1.13 -10.45 7.02
C ALA A 232 0.00 -9.52 6.57
N GLY A 233 0.68 -9.83 5.45
CA GLY A 233 1.74 -8.99 4.89
C GLY A 233 1.23 -7.60 4.50
N ILE A 234 0.07 -7.51 3.85
CA ILE A 234 -0.56 -6.23 3.51
C ILE A 234 -0.98 -5.49 4.79
N ALA A 235 -1.65 -6.17 5.72
CA ALA A 235 -2.12 -5.58 6.96
C ALA A 235 -0.96 -5.08 7.84
N ALA A 236 0.20 -5.73 7.80
CA ALA A 236 1.40 -5.33 8.55
C ALA A 236 1.89 -3.91 8.18
N THR A 237 1.52 -3.39 7.02
CA THR A 237 1.88 -2.02 6.61
C THR A 237 1.00 -0.96 7.27
N ILE A 238 -0.09 -1.34 7.93
CA ILE A 238 -1.06 -0.42 8.54
C ILE A 238 -0.91 -0.43 10.07
N PRO A 239 -0.22 0.54 10.68
CA PRO A 239 -0.23 0.70 12.12
C PRO A 239 -1.62 1.17 12.59
N PRO A 240 -2.12 0.74 13.74
CA PRO A 240 -1.68 -0.28 14.70
C PRO A 240 -2.30 -1.67 14.45
N LEU A 241 -3.03 -1.84 13.34
CA LEU A 241 -3.76 -3.09 13.06
C LEU A 241 -2.80 -4.27 12.83
N GLY A 242 -1.75 -4.04 12.04
CA GLY A 242 -0.69 -5.00 11.79
C GLY A 242 -1.19 -6.41 11.45
N THR A 243 -0.40 -7.39 11.80
CA THR A 243 -0.74 -8.80 11.59
C THR A 243 -1.84 -9.33 12.51
N ALA A 244 -2.31 -8.53 13.50
CA ALA A 244 -3.41 -8.90 14.40
C ALA A 244 -4.71 -9.17 13.63
N VAL A 245 -4.92 -8.52 12.50
CA VAL A 245 -6.07 -8.75 11.59
C VAL A 245 -6.19 -10.21 11.16
N VAL A 246 -5.07 -10.94 11.09
CA VAL A 246 -5.03 -12.36 10.73
C VAL A 246 -4.82 -13.24 11.96
N SER A 247 -3.92 -12.87 12.87
CA SER A 247 -3.59 -13.72 14.00
C SER A 247 -4.76 -13.89 14.98
N VAL A 248 -5.53 -12.84 15.26
CA VAL A 248 -6.69 -12.93 16.16
C VAL A 248 -7.77 -13.88 15.61
N PRO A 249 -8.28 -13.73 14.38
CA PRO A 249 -9.21 -14.68 13.79
C PRO A 249 -8.67 -16.12 13.73
N ALA A 250 -7.38 -16.31 13.43
CA ALA A 250 -6.79 -17.64 13.36
C ALA A 250 -6.71 -18.32 14.73
N VAL A 251 -6.38 -17.58 15.80
CA VAL A 251 -6.43 -18.10 17.18
C VAL A 251 -7.86 -18.49 17.56
N ILE A 252 -8.85 -17.63 17.29
CA ILE A 252 -10.26 -17.91 17.56
C ILE A 252 -10.72 -19.16 16.80
N PHE A 253 -10.32 -19.28 15.54
CA PHE A 253 -10.61 -20.45 14.73
C PHE A 253 -10.08 -21.75 15.35
N LEU A 254 -8.81 -21.78 15.77
CA LEU A 254 -8.19 -22.96 16.39
C LEU A 254 -8.86 -23.32 17.72
N PHE A 255 -9.24 -22.34 18.55
CA PHE A 255 -10.02 -22.58 19.76
C PHE A 255 -11.41 -23.14 19.43
N ALA A 256 -12.12 -22.57 18.48
CA ALA A 256 -13.46 -22.98 18.09
C ALA A 256 -13.50 -24.41 17.52
N THR A 257 -12.41 -24.84 16.85
CA THR A 257 -12.27 -26.22 16.34
C THR A 257 -11.82 -27.25 17.39
N GLY A 258 -11.62 -26.82 18.64
CA GLY A 258 -11.22 -27.70 19.75
C GLY A 258 -9.71 -27.98 19.83
N HIS A 259 -8.91 -27.34 18.99
CA HIS A 259 -7.46 -27.52 18.98
C HIS A 259 -6.73 -26.53 19.91
N THR A 260 -7.10 -26.58 21.21
CA THR A 260 -6.59 -25.61 22.21
C THR A 260 -5.06 -25.52 22.27
N GLY A 261 -4.37 -26.66 22.17
CA GLY A 261 -2.90 -26.68 22.16
C GLY A 261 -2.30 -25.96 20.97
N LEU A 262 -2.87 -26.15 19.76
CA LEU A 262 -2.44 -25.44 18.56
C LEU A 262 -2.78 -23.94 18.64
N ALA A 263 -3.92 -23.58 19.23
CA ALA A 263 -4.33 -22.20 19.43
C ALA A 263 -3.34 -21.43 20.32
N ILE A 264 -2.96 -22.04 21.45
CA ILE A 264 -1.96 -21.45 22.38
C ILE A 264 -0.60 -21.37 21.69
N GLY A 265 -0.16 -22.43 21.01
CA GLY A 265 1.10 -22.43 20.27
C GLY A 265 1.16 -21.36 19.19
N PHE A 266 0.07 -21.19 18.41
CA PHE A 266 -0.03 -20.15 17.41
C PHE A 266 -0.09 -18.74 18.02
N LEU A 267 -0.76 -18.56 19.14
CA LEU A 267 -0.79 -17.29 19.88
C LEU A 267 0.63 -16.90 20.32
N VAL A 268 1.40 -17.84 20.88
CA VAL A 268 2.80 -17.63 21.28
C VAL A 268 3.65 -17.27 20.03
N TRP A 269 3.47 -17.98 18.93
CA TRP A 269 4.15 -17.67 17.66
C TRP A 269 3.80 -16.25 17.18
N ALA A 270 2.53 -15.90 17.14
CA ALA A 270 2.05 -14.59 16.67
C ALA A 270 2.60 -13.45 17.54
N VAL A 271 2.63 -13.61 18.87
CA VAL A 271 3.11 -12.58 19.79
C VAL A 271 4.63 -12.49 19.80
N LEU A 272 5.34 -13.63 19.92
CA LEU A 272 6.81 -13.62 20.08
C LEU A 272 7.56 -13.54 18.77
N ILE A 273 7.13 -14.22 17.73
CA ILE A 273 7.89 -14.27 16.46
C ILE A 273 7.40 -13.16 15.53
N VAL A 274 6.08 -13.10 15.28
CA VAL A 274 5.53 -12.09 14.36
C VAL A 274 5.52 -10.71 15.02
N GLY A 275 5.08 -10.61 16.29
CA GLY A 275 5.06 -9.35 17.05
C GLY A 275 6.45 -8.79 17.37
N ALA A 276 7.47 -9.65 17.53
CA ALA A 276 8.87 -9.19 17.57
C ALA A 276 9.24 -8.49 16.26
N GLY A 277 8.79 -9.02 15.11
CA GLY A 277 8.96 -8.35 13.82
C GLY A 277 8.43 -6.92 13.82
N ASP A 278 7.22 -6.68 14.35
CA ASP A 278 6.64 -5.35 14.45
C ASP A 278 7.48 -4.40 15.33
N ASN A 279 7.97 -4.90 16.45
CA ASN A 279 8.71 -4.09 17.42
C ASN A 279 10.16 -3.80 17.01
N PHE A 280 10.81 -4.71 16.27
CA PHE A 280 12.20 -4.56 15.85
C PHE A 280 12.34 -4.05 14.41
N LEU A 281 11.52 -4.54 13.47
CA LEU A 281 11.65 -4.16 12.05
C LEU A 281 11.18 -2.73 11.80
N ASN A 282 10.08 -2.29 12.40
CA ASN A 282 9.55 -0.94 12.20
C ASN A 282 10.55 0.16 12.62
N PRO A 283 11.14 0.15 13.84
CA PRO A 283 12.15 1.14 14.21
C PRO A 283 13.43 1.02 13.40
N TYR A 284 13.86 -0.21 13.08
CA TYR A 284 15.13 -0.44 12.36
C TYR A 284 15.05 -0.05 10.89
N ILE A 285 13.91 -0.32 10.23
CA ILE A 285 13.74 -0.11 8.78
C ILE A 285 13.23 1.31 8.50
N VAL A 286 12.29 1.81 9.29
CA VAL A 286 11.64 3.11 9.08
C VAL A 286 12.21 4.20 10.01
N GLY A 287 12.54 3.84 11.25
CA GLY A 287 12.82 4.79 12.32
C GLY A 287 14.15 5.53 12.28
N HIS A 288 15.18 5.03 11.60
CA HIS A 288 16.52 5.68 11.59
C HIS A 288 16.66 6.82 10.59
N LYS A 289 15.63 7.16 9.82
CA LYS A 289 15.73 8.17 8.75
C LYS A 289 14.74 9.33 8.87
N ILE A 290 13.85 9.30 9.86
CA ILE A 290 12.79 10.32 9.99
C ILE A 290 12.72 10.74 11.44
N ASP A 291 13.21 11.95 11.74
CA ASP A 291 13.14 12.58 13.08
C ASP A 291 11.71 13.07 13.40
N ILE A 292 10.71 12.23 13.16
CA ILE A 292 9.29 12.54 13.36
C ILE A 292 8.75 11.64 14.48
N PRO A 293 8.04 12.18 15.46
CA PRO A 293 7.41 11.39 16.51
C PRO A 293 6.48 10.30 15.93
N PRO A 294 6.55 9.05 16.41
CA PRO A 294 5.80 7.92 15.85
C PRO A 294 4.28 8.13 15.79
N PHE A 295 3.71 8.85 16.78
CA PHE A 295 2.28 9.15 16.80
C PHE A 295 1.85 10.04 15.64
N LEU A 296 2.68 10.99 15.18
CA LEU A 296 2.38 11.81 14.02
C LEU A 296 2.41 10.99 12.73
N ILE A 297 3.30 10.02 12.63
CA ILE A 297 3.33 9.08 11.50
C ILE A 297 2.04 8.25 11.48
N LEU A 298 1.58 7.77 12.65
CA LEU A 298 0.32 7.04 12.77
C LEU A 298 -0.86 7.88 12.26
N PHE A 299 -1.01 9.11 12.75
CA PHE A 299 -2.09 10.00 12.30
C PHE A 299 -1.95 10.38 10.83
N ALA A 300 -0.72 10.55 10.33
CA ALA A 300 -0.46 10.81 8.92
C ALA A 300 -0.89 9.62 8.03
N VAL A 301 -0.63 8.38 8.46
CA VAL A 301 -1.07 7.17 7.75
C VAL A 301 -2.60 7.05 7.78
N LEU A 302 -3.23 7.18 8.97
CA LEU A 302 -4.68 7.05 9.10
C LEU A 302 -5.41 8.17 8.34
N GLY A 303 -4.97 9.42 8.48
CA GLY A 303 -5.50 10.56 7.74
C GLY A 303 -5.27 10.43 6.24
N GLY A 304 -4.10 9.96 5.84
CA GLY A 304 -3.77 9.67 4.45
C GLY A 304 -4.69 8.61 3.84
N ILE A 305 -4.93 7.50 4.55
CA ILE A 305 -5.87 6.45 4.11
C ILE A 305 -7.28 7.02 3.95
N SER A 306 -7.73 7.84 4.89
CA SER A 306 -9.05 8.45 4.85
C SER A 306 -9.23 9.39 3.64
N LEU A 307 -8.19 10.14 3.25
CA LEU A 307 -8.23 11.12 2.17
C LEU A 307 -7.94 10.53 0.79
N LEU A 308 -6.99 9.61 0.71
CA LEU A 308 -6.40 9.11 -0.55
C LEU A 308 -6.54 7.59 -0.72
N GLY A 309 -7.28 6.93 0.19
CA GLY A 309 -7.36 5.47 0.20
C GLY A 309 -6.01 4.80 0.51
N PRO A 310 -5.77 3.57 0.01
CA PRO A 310 -4.57 2.79 0.35
C PRO A 310 -3.25 3.51 0.05
N VAL A 311 -3.22 4.39 -0.95
CA VAL A 311 -2.02 5.17 -1.30
C VAL A 311 -1.65 6.19 -0.22
N GLY A 312 -2.61 6.58 0.61
CA GLY A 312 -2.40 7.45 1.76
C GLY A 312 -1.41 6.89 2.79
N ILE A 313 -1.20 5.57 2.83
CA ILE A 313 -0.15 4.93 3.64
C ILE A 313 1.24 5.49 3.29
N LEU A 314 1.47 5.76 2.02
CA LEU A 314 2.72 6.34 1.51
C LEU A 314 2.73 7.87 1.62
N ILE A 315 1.66 8.51 1.15
CA ILE A 315 1.60 9.97 1.03
C ILE A 315 1.52 10.66 2.38
N GLY A 316 0.83 10.06 3.36
CA GLY A 316 0.72 10.62 4.71
C GLY A 316 2.09 10.91 5.35
N PRO A 317 2.94 9.91 5.55
CA PRO A 317 4.31 10.12 6.08
C PRO A 317 5.15 11.07 5.24
N LEU A 318 5.02 11.04 3.91
CA LEU A 318 5.71 11.98 3.02
C LEU A 318 5.32 13.44 3.29
N THR A 319 4.03 13.70 3.42
CA THR A 319 3.51 15.05 3.67
C THR A 319 4.02 15.59 5.02
N VAL A 320 3.99 14.78 6.07
CA VAL A 320 4.50 15.18 7.38
C VAL A 320 6.03 15.36 7.34
N SER A 321 6.76 14.49 6.65
CA SER A 321 8.22 14.64 6.49
C SER A 321 8.59 15.91 5.74
N LEU A 322 7.83 16.27 4.71
CA LEU A 322 8.01 17.52 3.98
C LEU A 322 7.76 18.73 4.88
N LEU A 323 6.67 18.72 5.66
CA LEU A 323 6.35 19.79 6.61
C LEU A 323 7.51 20.01 7.60
N TYR A 324 8.04 18.95 8.22
CA TYR A 324 9.19 19.06 9.13
C TYR A 324 10.42 19.64 8.44
N THR A 325 10.69 19.24 7.20
CA THR A 325 11.82 19.77 6.42
C THR A 325 11.64 21.25 6.13
N LEU A 326 10.44 21.67 5.74
CA LEU A 326 10.15 23.10 5.47
C LEU A 326 10.28 23.95 6.74
N VAL A 327 9.79 23.45 7.88
CA VAL A 327 9.95 24.13 9.18
C VAL A 327 11.43 24.25 9.56
N GLU A 328 12.23 23.18 9.35
CA GLU A 328 13.67 23.22 9.62
C GLU A 328 14.41 24.23 8.73
N ILE A 329 14.07 24.30 7.44
CA ILE A 329 14.63 25.30 6.51
C ILE A 329 14.24 26.72 6.96
N TYR A 330 12.95 26.92 7.29
CA TYR A 330 12.48 28.22 7.78
C TYR A 330 13.26 28.69 9.01
N GLN A 331 13.48 27.79 9.96
CA GLN A 331 14.24 28.16 11.19
C GLN A 331 15.72 28.48 10.91
N LYS A 332 16.33 27.89 9.88
CA LYS A 332 17.74 28.06 9.55
C LYS A 332 18.03 29.25 8.62
N GLU A 333 17.09 29.51 7.67
CA GLU A 333 17.32 30.53 6.63
C GLU A 333 16.56 31.84 6.89
N PHE A 334 15.49 31.82 7.67
CA PHE A 334 14.62 32.99 7.88
C PHE A 334 14.49 33.42 9.35
N LYS A 335 15.14 32.75 10.28
CA LYS A 335 15.17 33.06 11.69
C LYS A 335 16.60 33.19 12.22
#